data_c0c87bf0d395e63075b0f91a352c6477
#
_entry.id   c0c87bf0d395e63075b0f91a352c6477
#
_cell.length_a   1.000
_cell.length_b   1.000
_cell.length_c   1.000
_cell.angle_alpha   90.00
_cell.angle_beta   90.00
_cell.angle_gamma   90.00
#
_symmetry.space_group_name_H-M   'P 1'
#
loop_
_entity.id
_entity.type
_entity.pdbx_description
1 polymer ?
#
loop_
_entity_poly.entity_id
_entity_poly.type
_entity_poly.pdbx_seq_one_letter_code
_entity_poly.pdbx_strand_id
1 'polypeptide(L)'
;MANDFLFTSESVYEGHPDKVADQISDAILDAIFKQDPLSRVAAETLTNTGLVVLAGEITTNAHVDYIQVARDTIKRIGYDNTEYGIDYKGCAVMVCYDKQSNDIAQGVDHASDDHLNTGAGDQGLMFGYACNETPELMPAPIYYAHRLVERQAQLRKDGRLPFLRPDAKSQVTMRYVDGKPHSIDTVVLSTQHHPDQSETAHKMKDSFIEAIIEEIIKPVLPKEWLQNTKYLINPTGRFVIGGPQGDCGLTGRKIIVDTYGGACPHGGGAFSGKDPTKVDRSAAYAARYVAKNIVAAGLARQCQIQVAYAIGEAQPMNVTIYTEGTGVIPDEQIAELVKAHFDLRPKGIIQMLDLLRPIYEKTAAYGHFGREEPEFTWERTDKAQLLRAAAGLKG
;
A
#
# COMPACT_ATOMS: atom_id res chain seq x y z
N MET A 1 -25.00 -13.02 10.40
CA MET A 1 -24.22 -11.83 10.83
C MET A 1 -25.15 -10.63 10.71
N ALA A 2 -25.05 -9.66 11.62
CA ALA A 2 -25.85 -8.44 11.52
C ALA A 2 -25.49 -7.75 10.20
N ASN A 3 -26.49 -7.41 9.39
CA ASN A 3 -26.28 -6.70 8.12
C ASN A 3 -25.92 -5.22 8.32
N ASP A 4 -26.11 -4.73 9.56
CA ASP A 4 -25.83 -3.36 9.98
C ASP A 4 -24.67 -3.34 10.94
N PHE A 5 -23.57 -2.67 10.57
CA PHE A 5 -22.36 -2.59 11.37
C PHE A 5 -21.55 -1.34 11.07
N LEU A 6 -20.60 -1.02 11.94
CA LEU A 6 -19.57 -0.01 11.69
C LEU A 6 -18.26 -0.72 11.31
N PHE A 7 -17.55 -0.17 10.33
CA PHE A 7 -16.23 -0.62 9.97
C PHE A 7 -15.28 0.57 9.81
N THR A 8 -14.07 0.43 10.33
CA THR A 8 -13.09 1.50 10.39
C THR A 8 -11.80 1.10 9.71
N SER A 9 -11.26 1.98 8.87
CA SER A 9 -9.89 1.87 8.33
C SER A 9 -9.14 3.16 8.58
N GLU A 10 -7.82 3.04 8.68
CA GLU A 10 -6.89 4.17 8.82
C GLU A 10 -5.93 4.25 7.65
N SER A 11 -5.40 5.43 7.40
CA SER A 11 -4.26 5.67 6.52
C SER A 11 -3.30 6.67 7.13
N VAL A 12 -2.09 6.71 6.61
CA VAL A 12 -1.06 7.63 7.05
C VAL A 12 -0.47 8.38 5.87
N TYR A 13 -0.02 9.59 6.14
CA TYR A 13 0.61 10.47 5.18
C TYR A 13 2.01 9.98 4.79
N GLU A 14 2.52 10.42 3.63
CA GLU A 14 3.88 10.07 3.15
C GLU A 14 5.01 10.49 4.11
N GLY A 15 4.78 11.45 4.99
CA GLY A 15 5.72 11.88 6.02
C GLY A 15 5.60 11.15 7.36
N HIS A 16 4.66 10.21 7.50
CA HIS A 16 4.63 9.31 8.65
C HIS A 16 5.94 8.50 8.72
N PRO A 17 6.55 8.30 9.90
CA PRO A 17 7.87 7.66 10.03
C PRO A 17 8.00 6.34 9.29
N ASP A 18 7.02 5.43 9.43
CA ASP A 18 7.03 4.14 8.75
C ASP A 18 6.93 4.30 7.23
N LYS A 19 6.15 5.29 6.75
CA LYS A 19 6.03 5.53 5.30
C LYS A 19 7.24 6.27 4.74
N VAL A 20 7.93 7.07 5.51
CA VAL A 20 9.25 7.59 5.13
C VAL A 20 10.22 6.43 4.89
N ALA A 21 10.26 5.46 5.80
CA ALA A 21 11.08 4.25 5.66
C ALA A 21 10.70 3.44 4.43
N ASP A 22 9.41 3.17 4.20
CA ASP A 22 8.91 2.45 3.02
C ASP A 22 9.32 3.15 1.71
N GLN A 23 9.16 4.46 1.64
CA GLN A 23 9.49 5.24 0.45
C GLN A 23 10.99 5.26 0.17
N ILE A 24 11.84 5.34 1.19
CA ILE A 24 13.30 5.25 1.01
C ILE A 24 13.67 3.86 0.49
N SER A 25 13.14 2.79 1.06
CA SER A 25 13.40 1.42 0.63
C SER A 25 13.00 1.18 -0.83
N ASP A 26 11.83 1.66 -1.25
CA ASP A 26 11.37 1.53 -2.63
C ASP A 26 12.08 2.49 -3.61
N ALA A 27 12.50 3.66 -3.16
CA ALA A 27 13.33 4.55 -3.97
C ALA A 27 14.71 3.93 -4.28
N ILE A 28 15.29 3.21 -3.32
CA ILE A 28 16.52 2.44 -3.51
C ILE A 28 16.30 1.32 -4.51
N LEU A 29 15.22 0.55 -4.38
CA LEU A 29 14.85 -0.48 -5.35
C LEU A 29 14.74 0.08 -6.76
N ASP A 30 14.02 1.19 -6.94
CA ASP A 30 13.85 1.83 -8.24
C ASP A 30 15.17 2.36 -8.81
N ALA A 31 16.03 2.94 -7.97
CA ALA A 31 17.36 3.41 -8.40
C ALA A 31 18.25 2.27 -8.92
N ILE A 32 18.16 1.09 -8.28
CA ILE A 32 18.85 -0.12 -8.72
C ILE A 32 18.25 -0.63 -10.03
N PHE A 33 16.93 -0.73 -10.12
CA PHE A 33 16.22 -1.27 -11.28
C PHE A 33 16.39 -0.43 -12.56
N LYS A 34 16.64 0.86 -12.44
CA LYS A 34 17.00 1.72 -13.59
C LYS A 34 18.28 1.28 -14.28
N GLN A 35 19.18 0.60 -13.57
CA GLN A 35 20.47 0.15 -14.10
C GLN A 35 20.54 -1.37 -14.28
N ASP A 36 19.93 -2.13 -13.37
CA ASP A 36 19.98 -3.59 -13.34
C ASP A 36 18.63 -4.18 -12.83
N PRO A 37 17.67 -4.41 -13.77
CA PRO A 37 16.35 -4.95 -13.41
C PRO A 37 16.36 -6.38 -12.89
N LEU A 38 17.47 -7.11 -13.04
CA LEU A 38 17.61 -8.48 -12.53
C LEU A 38 18.21 -8.55 -11.14
N SER A 39 18.43 -7.43 -10.50
CA SER A 39 18.97 -7.35 -9.14
C SER A 39 18.06 -8.05 -8.11
N ARG A 40 18.68 -8.58 -7.08
CA ARG A 40 18.01 -9.10 -5.89
C ARG A 40 18.11 -8.05 -4.80
N VAL A 41 16.98 -7.59 -4.31
CA VAL A 41 16.91 -6.47 -3.36
C VAL A 41 15.95 -6.82 -2.23
N ALA A 42 16.45 -6.69 -1.01
CA ALA A 42 15.69 -6.70 0.22
C ALA A 42 16.21 -5.53 1.07
N ALA A 43 15.72 -4.32 0.77
CA ALA A 43 16.17 -3.07 1.39
C ALA A 43 15.23 -2.70 2.55
N GLU A 44 15.79 -2.66 3.74
CA GLU A 44 15.13 -2.22 4.96
C GLU A 44 15.65 -0.85 5.40
N THR A 45 14.78 -0.03 5.94
CA THR A 45 15.11 1.32 6.40
C THR A 45 14.57 1.54 7.81
N LEU A 46 15.38 2.12 8.67
CA LEU A 46 14.97 2.69 9.95
C LEU A 46 15.12 4.20 9.88
N THR A 47 14.13 4.94 10.37
CA THR A 47 14.17 6.40 10.50
C THR A 47 13.93 6.81 11.95
N ASN A 48 14.71 7.76 12.44
CA ASN A 48 14.53 8.34 13.77
C ASN A 48 14.99 9.81 13.74
N THR A 49 15.00 10.48 14.88
CA THR A 49 15.46 11.88 14.97
C THR A 49 16.85 12.06 14.33
N GLY A 50 16.91 12.80 13.23
CA GLY A 50 18.16 13.10 12.54
C GLY A 50 18.93 11.90 11.98
N LEU A 51 18.34 10.70 11.92
CA LEU A 51 19.03 9.46 11.56
C LEU A 51 18.22 8.61 10.58
N VAL A 52 18.92 8.07 9.58
CA VAL A 52 18.45 7.01 8.69
C VAL A 52 19.45 5.87 8.72
N VAL A 53 18.99 4.63 8.90
CA VAL A 53 19.79 3.42 8.75
C VAL A 53 19.23 2.60 7.62
N LEU A 54 20.07 2.29 6.63
CA LEU A 54 19.78 1.44 5.49
C LEU A 54 20.47 0.10 5.74
N ALA A 55 19.67 -0.97 5.81
CA ALA A 55 20.17 -2.31 6.06
C ALA A 55 19.46 -3.32 5.16
N GLY A 56 19.94 -4.56 5.11
CA GLY A 56 19.36 -5.63 4.32
C GLY A 56 20.35 -6.23 3.34
N GLU A 57 19.85 -6.93 2.34
CA GLU A 57 20.66 -7.67 1.38
C GLU A 57 20.41 -7.18 -0.04
N ILE A 58 21.49 -6.86 -0.75
CA ILE A 58 21.45 -6.41 -2.15
C ILE A 58 22.50 -7.14 -2.96
N THR A 59 22.07 -7.80 -4.03
CA THR A 59 22.94 -8.35 -5.06
C THR A 59 22.63 -7.67 -6.39
N THR A 60 23.54 -6.84 -6.87
CA THR A 60 23.34 -6.00 -8.05
C THR A 60 24.63 -5.68 -8.77
N ASN A 61 24.54 -5.40 -10.06
CA ASN A 61 25.60 -4.76 -10.86
C ASN A 61 25.44 -3.24 -10.96
N ALA A 62 24.38 -2.68 -10.39
CA ALA A 62 24.14 -1.24 -10.39
C ALA A 62 25.09 -0.52 -9.42
N HIS A 63 25.41 0.73 -9.77
CA HIS A 63 26.15 1.66 -8.92
C HIS A 63 25.20 2.77 -8.48
N VAL A 64 24.80 2.74 -7.23
CA VAL A 64 23.81 3.67 -6.65
C VAL A 64 24.41 4.39 -5.45
N ASP A 65 24.27 5.72 -5.43
CA ASP A 65 24.51 6.51 -4.24
C ASP A 65 23.29 6.42 -3.29
N TYR A 66 23.29 5.42 -2.43
CA TYR A 66 22.19 5.15 -1.50
C TYR A 66 21.91 6.33 -0.55
N ILE A 67 22.98 7.04 -0.15
CA ILE A 67 22.84 8.21 0.73
C ILE A 67 22.09 9.31 0.01
N GLN A 68 22.41 9.58 -1.24
CA GLN A 68 21.74 10.61 -2.03
C GLN A 68 20.28 10.23 -2.31
N VAL A 69 19.99 8.96 -2.63
CA VAL A 69 18.61 8.47 -2.82
C VAL A 69 17.77 8.70 -1.56
N ALA A 70 18.29 8.37 -0.39
CA ALA A 70 17.59 8.60 0.87
C ALA A 70 17.33 10.10 1.11
N ARG A 71 18.32 10.97 0.89
CA ARG A 71 18.18 12.42 1.03
C ARG A 71 17.14 13.01 0.07
N ASP A 72 17.17 12.60 -1.19
CA ASP A 72 16.21 13.06 -2.21
C ASP A 72 14.77 12.65 -1.86
N THR A 73 14.59 11.45 -1.31
CA THR A 73 13.29 10.97 -0.83
C THR A 73 12.79 11.82 0.35
N ILE A 74 13.63 12.06 1.35
CA ILE A 74 13.32 12.89 2.52
C ILE A 74 12.95 14.31 2.08
N LYS A 75 13.71 14.89 1.14
CA LYS A 75 13.43 16.21 0.55
C LYS A 75 12.08 16.24 -0.17
N ARG A 76 11.79 15.26 -1.00
CA ARG A 76 10.54 15.16 -1.75
C ARG A 76 9.32 15.07 -0.82
N ILE A 77 9.44 14.36 0.28
CA ILE A 77 8.39 14.26 1.30
C ILE A 77 8.14 15.62 1.95
N GLY A 78 9.19 16.42 2.15
CA GLY A 78 9.09 17.77 2.69
C GLY A 78 9.77 17.96 4.06
N TYR A 79 10.66 17.07 4.43
CA TYR A 79 11.54 17.25 5.59
C TYR A 79 12.76 18.07 5.16
N ASP A 80 12.58 19.37 5.05
CA ASP A 80 13.52 20.37 4.54
C ASP A 80 13.91 21.42 5.59
N ASN A 81 13.44 21.24 6.82
CA ASN A 81 13.69 22.13 7.94
C ASN A 81 14.10 21.34 9.18
N THR A 82 15.16 21.76 9.84
CA THR A 82 15.69 21.14 11.07
C THR A 82 14.67 21.12 12.23
N GLU A 83 13.71 22.06 12.25
CA GLU A 83 12.62 22.07 13.22
C GLU A 83 11.69 20.87 13.13
N TYR A 84 11.72 20.13 12.02
CA TYR A 84 10.92 18.91 11.83
C TYR A 84 11.60 17.66 12.41
N GLY A 85 12.77 17.82 13.04
CA GLY A 85 13.51 16.77 13.72
C GLY A 85 14.32 15.84 12.82
N ILE A 86 14.08 15.89 11.52
CA ILE A 86 14.91 15.32 10.45
C ILE A 86 14.87 16.27 9.26
N ASP A 87 16.01 16.54 8.65
CA ASP A 87 16.07 17.27 7.38
C ASP A 87 17.03 16.57 6.42
N TYR A 88 16.76 16.71 5.15
CA TYR A 88 17.48 16.00 4.10
C TYR A 88 18.96 16.39 3.96
N LYS A 89 19.36 17.58 4.44
CA LYS A 89 20.72 18.06 4.35
C LYS A 89 21.59 17.55 5.50
N GLY A 90 21.02 17.59 6.71
CA GLY A 90 21.77 17.39 7.95
C GLY A 90 21.62 16.01 8.59
N CYS A 91 20.66 15.20 8.17
CA CYS A 91 20.45 13.88 8.76
C CYS A 91 21.65 12.94 8.51
N ALA A 92 21.98 12.13 9.51
CA ALA A 92 22.93 11.04 9.33
C ALA A 92 22.30 9.92 8.50
N VAL A 93 23.03 9.37 7.55
CA VAL A 93 22.61 8.18 6.78
C VAL A 93 23.68 7.13 6.90
N MET A 94 23.34 6.01 7.56
CA MET A 94 24.22 4.85 7.69
C MET A 94 23.82 3.79 6.67
N VAL A 95 24.79 3.22 5.96
CA VAL A 95 24.56 2.19 4.94
C VAL A 95 25.20 0.88 5.42
N CYS A 96 24.36 -0.14 5.61
CA CYS A 96 24.73 -1.45 6.14
C CYS A 96 24.11 -2.57 5.28
N TYR A 97 24.29 -2.50 3.95
CA TYR A 97 23.83 -3.56 3.05
C TYR A 97 24.86 -4.66 2.91
N ASP A 98 24.39 -5.91 3.07
CA ASP A 98 25.14 -7.14 2.82
C ASP A 98 24.77 -7.75 1.45
N LYS A 99 25.51 -8.75 1.02
CA LYS A 99 25.13 -9.60 -0.12
C LYS A 99 24.18 -10.71 0.36
N GLN A 100 23.26 -11.12 -0.50
CA GLN A 100 22.37 -12.24 -0.23
C GLN A 100 23.17 -13.53 0.06
N SER A 101 22.71 -14.31 1.06
CA SER A 101 23.29 -15.61 1.41
C SER A 101 23.22 -16.59 0.24
N ASN A 102 24.31 -17.30 -0.01
CA ASN A 102 24.36 -18.36 -1.04
C ASN A 102 23.39 -19.51 -0.74
N ASP A 103 23.09 -19.78 0.52
CA ASP A 103 22.16 -20.86 0.92
C ASP A 103 20.71 -20.54 0.49
N ILE A 104 20.33 -19.27 0.52
CA ILE A 104 19.00 -18.82 0.03
C ILE A 104 18.97 -18.84 -1.50
N ALA A 105 20.07 -18.49 -2.16
CA ALA A 105 20.15 -18.45 -3.62
C ALA A 105 19.99 -19.86 -4.25
N GLN A 106 20.44 -20.92 -3.60
CA GLN A 106 20.34 -22.31 -4.10
C GLN A 106 18.91 -22.75 -4.40
N GLY A 107 17.93 -22.31 -3.60
CA GLY A 107 16.52 -22.67 -3.80
C GLY A 107 15.87 -22.00 -5.04
N VAL A 108 16.48 -20.93 -5.53
CA VAL A 108 15.93 -20.10 -6.63
C VAL A 108 16.63 -20.39 -7.97
N ASP A 109 17.91 -20.80 -7.94
CA ASP A 109 18.75 -20.94 -9.14
C ASP A 109 18.70 -22.35 -9.78
N HIS A 110 18.02 -23.33 -9.18
CA HIS A 110 17.77 -24.62 -9.82
C HIS A 110 16.68 -24.46 -10.90
N ALA A 111 17.08 -23.91 -12.04
CA ALA A 111 16.23 -23.85 -13.22
C ALA A 111 16.09 -25.26 -13.81
N SER A 112 14.85 -25.77 -13.88
CA SER A 112 14.49 -26.79 -14.86
C SER A 112 14.70 -26.24 -16.27
N ASP A 113 14.71 -27.07 -17.30
CA ASP A 113 14.79 -26.65 -18.72
C ASP A 113 13.70 -25.61 -19.10
N ASP A 114 12.62 -25.55 -18.34
CA ASP A 114 11.61 -24.46 -18.41
C ASP A 114 11.92 -23.38 -17.37
N HIS A 115 12.41 -22.24 -17.84
CA HIS A 115 12.75 -21.09 -17.00
C HIS A 115 11.57 -20.53 -16.17
N LEU A 116 10.31 -20.82 -16.57
CA LEU A 116 9.11 -20.43 -15.81
C LEU A 116 8.89 -21.32 -14.56
N ASN A 117 9.52 -22.47 -14.49
CA ASN A 117 9.42 -23.39 -13.37
C ASN A 117 10.47 -23.14 -12.26
N THR A 118 10.99 -21.91 -12.16
CA THR A 118 11.80 -21.50 -11.02
C THR A 118 10.93 -21.44 -9.76
N GLY A 119 11.36 -22.12 -8.71
CA GLY A 119 10.64 -22.18 -7.45
C GLY A 119 10.56 -20.85 -6.70
N ALA A 120 9.60 -20.75 -5.80
CA ALA A 120 9.51 -19.62 -4.88
C ALA A 120 10.74 -19.56 -3.96
N GLY A 121 11.28 -18.37 -3.74
CA GLY A 121 12.46 -18.15 -2.89
C GLY A 121 12.16 -18.27 -1.39
N ASP A 122 10.90 -18.32 -1.00
CA ASP A 122 10.46 -18.51 0.38
C ASP A 122 9.07 -19.18 0.39
N GLN A 123 8.72 -19.73 1.55
CA GLN A 123 7.33 -20.09 1.85
C GLN A 123 6.51 -18.84 2.16
N GLY A 124 5.19 -18.91 1.99
CA GLY A 124 4.32 -17.82 2.40
C GLY A 124 2.90 -17.98 1.91
N LEU A 125 2.02 -17.16 2.46
CA LEU A 125 0.64 -17.02 2.00
C LEU A 125 0.32 -15.55 1.77
N MET A 126 -0.44 -15.27 0.73
CA MET A 126 -0.80 -13.92 0.32
C MET A 126 -2.29 -13.87 0.03
N PHE A 127 -2.87 -12.71 0.27
CA PHE A 127 -4.28 -12.44 -0.01
C PHE A 127 -4.43 -11.34 -1.05
N GLY A 128 -5.45 -11.49 -1.89
CA GLY A 128 -5.97 -10.43 -2.74
C GLY A 128 -7.42 -10.19 -2.46
N TYR A 129 -7.89 -8.98 -2.69
CA TYR A 129 -9.27 -8.59 -2.47
C TYR A 129 -9.75 -7.56 -3.48
N ALA A 130 -11.04 -7.61 -3.79
CA ALA A 130 -11.76 -6.57 -4.49
C ALA A 130 -13.24 -6.59 -4.07
N CYS A 131 -13.89 -5.45 -4.10
CA CYS A 131 -15.33 -5.33 -3.87
C CYS A 131 -15.89 -4.15 -4.68
N ASN A 132 -17.20 -4.15 -4.88
CA ASN A 132 -17.87 -3.13 -5.70
C ASN A 132 -18.32 -1.89 -4.91
N GLU A 133 -17.59 -1.52 -3.86
CA GLU A 133 -17.94 -0.38 -3.01
C GLU A 133 -17.47 0.97 -3.58
N THR A 134 -16.41 0.94 -4.39
CA THR A 134 -15.86 2.12 -5.07
C THR A 134 -15.61 1.80 -6.55
N PRO A 135 -15.48 2.81 -7.43
CA PRO A 135 -15.13 2.58 -8.84
C PRO A 135 -13.84 1.80 -9.03
N GLU A 136 -12.87 1.99 -8.15
CA GLU A 136 -11.57 1.31 -8.16
C GLU A 136 -11.65 -0.12 -7.60
N LEU A 137 -12.84 -0.57 -7.22
CA LEU A 137 -13.10 -1.88 -6.64
C LEU A 137 -12.33 -2.13 -5.35
N MET A 138 -12.29 -1.11 -4.49
CA MET A 138 -11.69 -1.14 -3.15
C MET A 138 -12.74 -0.99 -2.06
N PRO A 139 -12.44 -1.49 -0.84
CA PRO A 139 -13.24 -1.16 0.35
C PRO A 139 -13.27 0.36 0.58
N ALA A 140 -14.47 0.91 0.76
CA ALA A 140 -14.66 2.35 0.89
C ALA A 140 -13.89 3.00 2.06
N PRO A 141 -13.83 2.40 3.28
CA PRO A 141 -13.12 3.03 4.39
C PRO A 141 -11.65 3.29 4.13
N ILE A 142 -10.89 2.30 3.63
CA ILE A 142 -9.46 2.47 3.34
C ILE A 142 -9.25 3.38 2.12
N TYR A 143 -10.08 3.28 1.10
CA TYR A 143 -10.02 4.13 -0.07
C TYR A 143 -10.10 5.60 0.32
N TYR A 144 -11.10 5.98 1.09
CA TYR A 144 -11.27 7.37 1.51
C TYR A 144 -10.24 7.81 2.55
N ALA A 145 -9.80 6.92 3.43
CA ALA A 145 -8.72 7.23 4.35
C ALA A 145 -7.44 7.64 3.61
N HIS A 146 -7.09 6.93 2.52
CA HIS A 146 -5.98 7.31 1.64
C HIS A 146 -6.19 8.67 0.98
N ARG A 147 -7.38 8.91 0.42
CA ARG A 147 -7.68 10.18 -0.27
C ARG A 147 -7.57 11.39 0.65
N LEU A 148 -7.93 11.24 1.93
CA LEU A 148 -7.80 12.32 2.91
C LEU A 148 -6.35 12.74 3.14
N VAL A 149 -5.45 11.79 3.38
CA VAL A 149 -4.03 12.10 3.61
C VAL A 149 -3.31 12.54 2.34
N GLU A 150 -3.72 12.03 1.19
CA GLU A 150 -3.22 12.50 -0.11
C GLU A 150 -3.64 13.95 -0.38
N ARG A 151 -4.90 14.31 -0.08
CA ARG A 151 -5.38 15.69 -0.19
C ARG A 151 -4.63 16.64 0.76
N GLN A 152 -4.38 16.20 2.00
CA GLN A 152 -3.57 16.96 2.96
C GLN A 152 -2.16 17.23 2.41
N ALA A 153 -1.53 16.22 1.81
CA ALA A 153 -0.23 16.36 1.16
C ALA A 153 -0.25 17.40 0.04
N GLN A 154 -1.25 17.32 -0.82
CA GLN A 154 -1.42 18.25 -1.93
C GLN A 154 -1.52 19.69 -1.44
N LEU A 155 -2.39 19.96 -0.47
CA LEU A 155 -2.63 21.31 0.05
C LEU A 155 -1.43 21.90 0.80
N ARG A 156 -0.63 21.05 1.44
CA ARG A 156 0.63 21.45 2.04
C ARG A 156 1.66 21.81 0.98
N LYS A 157 1.85 20.95 -0.02
CA LYS A 157 2.88 21.11 -1.06
C LYS A 157 2.59 22.27 -2.01
N ASP A 158 1.32 22.53 -2.33
CA ASP A 158 0.93 23.66 -3.19
C ASP A 158 0.81 25.00 -2.44
N GLY A 159 1.02 25.00 -1.12
CA GLY A 159 1.05 26.20 -0.29
C GLY A 159 -0.34 26.77 0.06
N ARG A 160 -1.42 26.06 -0.23
CA ARG A 160 -2.77 26.52 0.16
C ARG A 160 -3.02 26.44 1.67
N LEU A 161 -2.46 25.41 2.31
CA LEU A 161 -2.45 25.28 3.76
C LEU A 161 -0.99 25.23 4.27
N PRO A 162 -0.28 26.36 4.28
CA PRO A 162 1.16 26.39 4.54
C PRO A 162 1.54 26.10 6.00
N PHE A 163 0.57 26.08 6.90
CA PHE A 163 0.77 25.72 8.30
C PHE A 163 0.83 24.21 8.56
N LEU A 164 0.54 23.37 7.57
CA LEU A 164 0.67 21.91 7.68
C LEU A 164 2.14 21.50 7.63
N ARG A 165 2.46 20.46 8.40
CA ARG A 165 3.78 19.82 8.44
C ARG A 165 3.70 18.38 7.89
N PRO A 166 4.84 17.70 7.62
CA PRO A 166 4.87 16.45 6.85
C PRO A 166 4.44 15.18 7.60
N ASP A 167 3.63 15.23 8.63
CA ASP A 167 3.09 14.04 9.28
C ASP A 167 1.60 14.17 9.50
N ALA A 168 0.86 13.11 9.20
CA ALA A 168 -0.58 13.05 9.42
C ALA A 168 -1.09 11.61 9.41
N LYS A 169 -2.25 11.42 10.04
CA LYS A 169 -3.03 10.18 10.01
C LYS A 169 -4.50 10.50 9.76
N SER A 170 -5.16 9.64 9.02
CA SER A 170 -6.62 9.67 8.84
C SER A 170 -7.26 8.37 9.32
N GLN A 171 -8.51 8.46 9.71
CA GLN A 171 -9.33 7.31 10.04
C GLN A 171 -10.76 7.58 9.60
N VAL A 172 -11.37 6.62 8.90
CA VAL A 172 -12.75 6.71 8.43
C VAL A 172 -13.54 5.54 8.99
N THR A 173 -14.60 5.85 9.73
CA THR A 173 -15.57 4.88 10.21
C THR A 173 -16.85 5.00 9.38
N MET A 174 -17.19 3.92 8.69
CA MET A 174 -18.40 3.84 7.87
C MET A 174 -19.46 2.98 8.52
N ARG A 175 -20.70 3.42 8.36
CA ARG A 175 -21.89 2.62 8.65
C ARG A 175 -22.29 1.84 7.41
N TYR A 176 -22.44 0.55 7.59
CA TYR A 176 -22.98 -0.37 6.59
C TYR A 176 -24.42 -0.72 6.96
N VAL A 177 -25.29 -0.72 5.95
CA VAL A 177 -26.68 -1.16 6.06
C VAL A 177 -26.91 -2.20 4.96
N ASP A 178 -27.49 -3.34 5.32
CA ASP A 178 -27.66 -4.48 4.42
C ASP A 178 -26.35 -4.88 3.71
N GLY A 179 -25.22 -4.77 4.44
CA GLY A 179 -23.88 -5.10 3.93
C GLY A 179 -23.32 -4.14 2.88
N LYS A 180 -23.90 -2.94 2.74
CA LYS A 180 -23.45 -1.91 1.79
C LYS A 180 -23.06 -0.63 2.51
N PRO A 181 -22.07 0.13 2.02
CA PRO A 181 -21.75 1.45 2.54
C PRO A 181 -22.98 2.36 2.51
N HIS A 182 -23.27 3.01 3.63
CA HIS A 182 -24.46 3.85 3.77
C HIS A 182 -24.13 5.28 4.14
N SER A 183 -23.31 5.49 5.16
CA SER A 183 -22.91 6.82 5.63
C SER A 183 -21.57 6.78 6.36
N ILE A 184 -20.94 7.93 6.50
CA ILE A 184 -19.71 8.08 7.30
C ILE A 184 -20.11 8.51 8.70
N ASP A 185 -19.83 7.65 9.68
CA ASP A 185 -20.13 7.88 11.08
C ASP A 185 -19.14 8.87 11.71
N THR A 186 -17.85 8.61 11.52
CA THR A 186 -16.77 9.42 12.12
C THR A 186 -15.60 9.55 11.17
N VAL A 187 -15.00 10.73 11.10
CA VAL A 187 -13.72 11.01 10.48
C VAL A 187 -12.76 11.53 11.52
N VAL A 188 -11.60 10.89 11.64
CA VAL A 188 -10.47 11.40 12.44
C VAL A 188 -9.39 11.86 11.49
N LEU A 189 -8.88 13.07 11.66
CA LEU A 189 -7.70 13.56 10.98
C LEU A 189 -6.77 14.22 12.00
N SER A 190 -5.61 13.61 12.20
CA SER A 190 -4.54 14.16 13.04
C SER A 190 -3.40 14.59 12.14
N THR A 191 -3.10 15.87 12.11
CA THR A 191 -2.05 16.42 11.25
C THR A 191 -1.08 17.28 12.04
N GLN A 192 0.20 17.10 11.76
CA GLN A 192 1.29 17.94 12.24
C GLN A 192 1.13 19.35 11.66
N HIS A 193 1.43 20.36 12.47
CA HIS A 193 1.17 21.75 12.12
C HIS A 193 2.20 22.71 12.76
N HIS A 194 2.24 23.94 12.29
CA HIS A 194 3.01 25.01 12.91
C HIS A 194 2.49 25.34 14.31
N PRO A 195 3.37 25.78 15.25
CA PRO A 195 3.00 26.01 16.64
C PRO A 195 1.88 27.02 16.87
N ASP A 196 1.72 27.99 15.95
CA ASP A 196 0.73 29.05 16.02
C ASP A 196 -0.72 28.60 15.71
N GLN A 197 -0.93 27.33 15.36
CA GLN A 197 -2.26 26.79 15.03
C GLN A 197 -3.02 26.24 16.25
N SER A 198 -2.40 26.20 17.42
CA SER A 198 -3.04 25.83 18.69
C SER A 198 -3.19 27.02 19.63
N GLU A 199 -4.29 27.07 20.37
CA GLU A 199 -4.51 28.05 21.43
C GLU A 199 -3.76 27.65 22.70
N THR A 200 -3.81 26.34 23.02
CA THR A 200 -3.12 25.72 24.15
C THR A 200 -2.56 24.37 23.72
N ALA A 201 -1.86 23.68 24.63
CA ALA A 201 -1.37 22.33 24.38
C ALA A 201 -2.52 21.34 24.02
N HIS A 202 -3.72 21.59 24.52
CA HIS A 202 -4.86 20.67 24.37
C HIS A 202 -5.99 21.22 23.50
N LYS A 203 -5.83 22.42 22.92
CA LYS A 203 -6.87 23.06 22.13
C LYS A 203 -6.31 23.64 20.83
N MET A 204 -6.86 23.18 19.72
CA MET A 204 -6.60 23.78 18.40
C MET A 204 -7.43 25.03 18.22
N LYS A 205 -6.97 25.96 17.36
CA LYS A 205 -7.79 27.10 16.91
C LYS A 205 -8.97 26.61 16.10
N ASP A 206 -10.12 27.24 16.28
CA ASP A 206 -11.34 26.92 15.51
C ASP A 206 -11.10 27.10 14.00
N SER A 207 -10.35 28.13 13.60
CA SER A 207 -9.97 28.36 12.20
C SER A 207 -9.14 27.21 11.59
N PHE A 208 -8.30 26.56 12.39
CA PHE A 208 -7.56 25.38 11.95
C PHE A 208 -8.52 24.19 11.72
N ILE A 209 -9.40 23.94 12.68
CA ILE A 209 -10.39 22.85 12.57
C ILE A 209 -11.28 23.05 11.36
N GLU A 210 -11.79 24.27 11.16
CA GLU A 210 -12.61 24.62 10.01
C GLU A 210 -11.87 24.42 8.68
N ALA A 211 -10.62 24.88 8.59
CA ALA A 211 -9.82 24.72 7.39
C ALA A 211 -9.61 23.23 7.03
N ILE A 212 -9.35 22.37 8.00
CA ILE A 212 -9.21 20.93 7.77
C ILE A 212 -10.51 20.31 7.27
N ILE A 213 -11.64 20.67 7.86
CA ILE A 213 -12.95 20.14 7.47
C ILE A 213 -13.32 20.60 6.06
N GLU A 214 -13.21 21.91 5.79
CA GLU A 214 -13.69 22.50 4.53
C GLU A 214 -12.76 22.25 3.35
N GLU A 215 -11.43 22.24 3.55
CA GLU A 215 -10.45 22.14 2.47
C GLU A 215 -9.95 20.69 2.23
N ILE A 216 -10.00 19.82 3.24
CA ILE A 216 -9.54 18.45 3.13
C ILE A 216 -10.70 17.46 3.12
N ILE A 217 -11.54 17.45 4.16
CA ILE A 217 -12.51 16.38 4.38
C ILE A 217 -13.67 16.45 3.40
N LYS A 218 -14.38 17.58 3.38
CA LYS A 218 -15.58 17.74 2.54
C LYS A 218 -15.34 17.64 1.04
N PRO A 219 -14.21 18.11 0.47
CA PRO A 219 -13.94 17.94 -0.95
C PRO A 219 -13.61 16.50 -1.37
N VAL A 220 -13.18 15.65 -0.44
CA VAL A 220 -12.78 14.26 -0.70
C VAL A 220 -13.95 13.29 -0.52
N LEU A 221 -14.76 13.49 0.50
CA LEU A 221 -15.79 12.53 0.88
C LEU A 221 -17.13 12.82 0.19
N PRO A 222 -17.89 11.78 -0.21
CA PRO A 222 -19.21 11.95 -0.82
C PRO A 222 -20.16 12.70 0.11
N LYS A 223 -20.77 13.79 -0.38
CA LYS A 223 -21.65 14.66 0.41
C LYS A 223 -22.85 13.89 0.99
N GLU A 224 -23.38 12.96 0.22
CA GLU A 224 -24.51 12.12 0.60
C GLU A 224 -24.21 11.21 1.79
N TRP A 225 -22.93 10.93 2.08
CA TRP A 225 -22.50 10.11 3.21
C TRP A 225 -22.13 10.91 4.46
N LEU A 226 -22.08 12.24 4.36
CA LEU A 226 -21.68 13.14 5.47
C LEU A 226 -22.85 13.61 6.35
N GLN A 227 -23.98 12.90 6.32
CA GLN A 227 -25.12 13.23 7.18
C GLN A 227 -24.82 12.79 8.62
N ASN A 228 -24.79 13.75 9.53
CA ASN A 228 -24.51 13.53 10.96
C ASN A 228 -23.11 12.98 11.27
N THR A 229 -22.14 13.21 10.39
CA THR A 229 -20.76 12.76 10.56
C THR A 229 -20.08 13.53 11.70
N LYS A 230 -19.41 12.80 12.59
CA LYS A 230 -18.56 13.36 13.64
C LYS A 230 -17.16 13.62 13.09
N TYR A 231 -16.65 14.83 13.28
CA TYR A 231 -15.28 15.20 12.90
C TYR A 231 -14.40 15.31 14.15
N LEU A 232 -13.29 14.59 14.19
CA LEU A 232 -12.29 14.63 15.24
C LEU A 232 -10.96 15.10 14.64
N ILE A 233 -10.69 16.40 14.76
CA ILE A 233 -9.50 17.04 14.20
C ILE A 233 -8.50 17.29 15.32
N ASN A 234 -7.32 16.69 15.25
CA ASN A 234 -6.30 16.74 16.29
C ASN A 234 -6.92 16.63 17.70
N PRO A 235 -7.61 15.51 18.01
CA PRO A 235 -8.45 15.43 19.21
C PRO A 235 -7.65 15.53 20.54
N THR A 236 -6.34 15.31 20.50
CA THR A 236 -5.45 15.50 21.66
C THR A 236 -4.88 16.92 21.75
N GLY A 237 -5.18 17.78 20.77
CA GLY A 237 -4.67 19.13 20.67
C GLY A 237 -3.40 19.26 19.82
N ARG A 238 -2.40 19.94 20.35
CA ARG A 238 -1.15 20.31 19.65
C ARG A 238 -0.37 19.11 19.13
N PHE A 239 -0.06 19.13 17.82
CA PHE A 239 0.76 18.15 17.14
C PHE A 239 1.88 18.86 16.33
N VAL A 240 2.86 19.38 17.01
CA VAL A 240 4.02 20.11 16.42
C VAL A 240 5.20 19.17 16.23
N ILE A 241 5.48 18.31 17.19
CA ILE A 241 6.50 17.26 17.10
C ILE A 241 5.86 16.04 16.43
N GLY A 242 6.40 15.63 15.30
CA GLY A 242 5.92 14.51 14.51
C GLY A 242 7.02 13.97 13.61
N GLY A 243 6.62 13.08 12.66
CA GLY A 243 7.55 12.40 11.80
C GLY A 243 8.56 11.54 12.57
N PRO A 244 9.76 11.28 12.02
CA PRO A 244 10.78 10.47 12.68
C PRO A 244 11.26 10.98 14.05
N GLN A 245 11.04 12.25 14.36
CA GLN A 245 11.30 12.80 15.69
C GLN A 245 10.25 12.35 16.71
N GLY A 246 9.00 12.23 16.27
CA GLY A 246 7.91 11.84 17.17
C GLY A 246 7.88 10.35 17.44
N ASP A 247 8.23 9.55 16.45
CA ASP A 247 8.23 8.07 16.53
C ASP A 247 9.23 7.48 15.53
N CYS A 248 9.83 6.36 15.90
CA CYS A 248 10.75 5.61 15.03
C CYS A 248 9.98 4.94 13.89
N GLY A 249 10.45 5.09 12.66
CA GLY A 249 9.90 4.47 11.47
C GLY A 249 10.72 3.27 11.01
N LEU A 250 10.02 2.26 10.51
CA LEU A 250 10.62 1.05 9.94
C LEU A 250 9.85 0.62 8.69
N THR A 251 10.59 0.11 7.71
CA THR A 251 10.01 -0.53 6.53
C THR A 251 9.09 -1.69 6.93
N GLY A 252 7.91 -1.76 6.31
CA GLY A 252 7.01 -2.90 6.48
C GLY A 252 6.16 -2.89 7.75
N ARG A 253 5.99 -1.74 8.40
CA ARG A 253 5.14 -1.61 9.61
C ARG A 253 3.74 -1.04 9.35
N LYS A 254 3.37 -0.86 8.08
CA LYS A 254 2.04 -0.35 7.66
C LYS A 254 1.36 -1.29 6.66
N ILE A 255 1.53 -2.60 6.85
CA ILE A 255 1.07 -3.62 5.90
C ILE A 255 -0.45 -3.64 5.69
N ILE A 256 -1.23 -3.28 6.69
CA ILE A 256 -2.70 -3.19 6.58
C ILE A 256 -3.12 -1.90 5.87
N VAL A 257 -2.45 -0.79 6.12
CA VAL A 257 -2.61 0.48 5.38
C VAL A 257 -2.22 0.28 3.91
N ASP A 258 -1.16 -0.46 3.64
CA ASP A 258 -0.68 -0.75 2.29
C ASP A 258 -1.64 -1.62 1.47
N THR A 259 -2.55 -2.35 2.10
CA THR A 259 -3.44 -3.32 1.47
C THR A 259 -4.91 -2.89 1.54
N TYR A 260 -5.71 -3.49 2.40
CA TYR A 260 -7.17 -3.35 2.36
C TYR A 260 -7.80 -2.76 3.63
N GLY A 261 -6.99 -2.19 4.53
CA GLY A 261 -7.48 -1.51 5.74
C GLY A 261 -8.22 -2.41 6.73
N GLY A 262 -7.94 -3.72 6.71
CA GLY A 262 -8.57 -4.71 7.57
C GLY A 262 -9.79 -5.40 6.97
N ALA A 263 -10.24 -5.02 5.77
CA ALA A 263 -11.39 -5.67 5.09
C ALA A 263 -11.07 -7.07 4.57
N CYS A 264 -9.78 -7.43 4.48
CA CYS A 264 -9.30 -8.73 4.03
C CYS A 264 -8.20 -9.20 4.98
N PRO A 265 -8.05 -10.51 5.23
CA PRO A 265 -6.88 -11.07 5.90
C PRO A 265 -5.57 -10.65 5.24
N HIS A 266 -4.48 -10.73 5.98
CA HIS A 266 -3.13 -10.44 5.50
C HIS A 266 -2.20 -11.62 5.78
N GLY A 267 -1.30 -11.94 4.83
CA GLY A 267 -0.33 -13.02 5.00
C GLY A 267 0.87 -12.69 5.88
N GLY A 268 1.06 -11.42 6.21
CA GLY A 268 2.14 -10.91 7.07
C GLY A 268 3.36 -10.39 6.32
N GLY A 269 3.51 -10.65 5.02
CA GLY A 269 4.63 -10.18 4.21
C GLY A 269 4.51 -8.69 3.86
N ALA A 270 5.57 -7.91 4.14
CA ALA A 270 5.68 -6.53 3.71
C ALA A 270 6.12 -6.43 2.24
N PHE A 271 5.84 -5.30 1.59
CA PHE A 271 6.12 -5.08 0.18
C PHE A 271 7.37 -4.23 -0.07
N SER A 272 7.42 -3.05 0.52
CA SER A 272 8.45 -2.05 0.22
C SER A 272 9.87 -2.58 0.43
N GLY A 273 10.78 -2.23 -0.46
CA GLY A 273 12.16 -2.65 -0.46
C GLY A 273 12.44 -4.04 -1.07
N LYS A 274 11.39 -4.81 -1.38
CA LYS A 274 11.52 -6.15 -1.97
C LYS A 274 11.39 -6.09 -3.50
N ASP A 275 12.34 -6.70 -4.22
CA ASP A 275 12.20 -6.94 -5.64
C ASP A 275 11.11 -8.00 -5.94
N PRO A 276 10.56 -8.08 -7.17
CA PRO A 276 9.40 -8.92 -7.47
C PRO A 276 9.68 -10.44 -7.47
N THR A 277 10.90 -10.89 -7.27
CA THR A 277 11.16 -12.33 -7.03
C THR A 277 10.68 -12.78 -5.66
N LYS A 278 10.48 -11.84 -4.74
CA LYS A 278 9.87 -12.10 -3.43
C LYS A 278 8.35 -12.19 -3.60
N VAL A 279 7.81 -13.40 -3.40
CA VAL A 279 6.38 -13.68 -3.58
C VAL A 279 5.49 -12.92 -2.59
N ASP A 280 6.01 -12.51 -1.45
CA ASP A 280 5.31 -11.60 -0.52
C ASP A 280 4.75 -10.38 -1.25
N ARG A 281 5.52 -9.80 -2.16
CA ARG A 281 5.11 -8.65 -2.96
C ARG A 281 4.41 -9.07 -4.24
N SER A 282 5.07 -9.83 -5.09
CA SER A 282 4.58 -10.14 -6.44
C SER A 282 3.29 -10.95 -6.43
N ALA A 283 3.17 -11.94 -5.55
CA ALA A 283 1.96 -12.75 -5.45
C ALA A 283 0.79 -12.00 -4.80
N ALA A 284 1.04 -11.07 -3.89
CA ALA A 284 -0.01 -10.19 -3.37
C ALA A 284 -0.54 -9.26 -4.47
N TYR A 285 0.32 -8.73 -5.34
CA TYR A 285 -0.09 -7.95 -6.51
C TYR A 285 -0.87 -8.79 -7.52
N ALA A 286 -0.43 -10.02 -7.80
CA ALA A 286 -1.17 -10.94 -8.67
C ALA A 286 -2.52 -11.33 -8.07
N ALA A 287 -2.61 -11.56 -6.77
CA ALA A 287 -3.86 -11.85 -6.08
C ALA A 287 -4.85 -10.67 -6.16
N ARG A 288 -4.37 -9.42 -6.05
CA ARG A 288 -5.19 -8.22 -6.32
C ARG A 288 -5.70 -8.20 -7.76
N TYR A 289 -4.83 -8.45 -8.72
CA TYR A 289 -5.18 -8.51 -10.14
C TYR A 289 -6.29 -9.54 -10.42
N VAL A 290 -6.15 -10.74 -9.86
CA VAL A 290 -7.17 -11.79 -9.97
C VAL A 290 -8.50 -11.35 -9.36
N ALA A 291 -8.49 -10.91 -8.10
CA ALA A 291 -9.70 -10.50 -7.38
C ALA A 291 -10.43 -9.35 -8.09
N LYS A 292 -9.68 -8.35 -8.57
CA LYS A 292 -10.24 -7.20 -9.29
C LYS A 292 -10.90 -7.63 -10.59
N ASN A 293 -10.31 -8.54 -11.36
CA ASN A 293 -10.89 -9.06 -12.59
C ASN A 293 -12.15 -9.91 -12.36
N ILE A 294 -12.20 -10.68 -11.26
CA ILE A 294 -13.39 -11.45 -10.90
C ILE A 294 -14.57 -10.52 -10.62
N VAL A 295 -14.36 -9.47 -9.83
CA VAL A 295 -15.41 -8.50 -9.51
C VAL A 295 -15.79 -7.67 -10.74
N ALA A 296 -14.81 -7.21 -11.52
CA ALA A 296 -15.05 -6.48 -12.77
C ALA A 296 -15.81 -7.32 -13.82
N ALA A 297 -15.61 -8.63 -13.84
CA ALA A 297 -16.36 -9.57 -14.69
C ALA A 297 -17.82 -9.75 -14.25
N GLY A 298 -18.20 -9.25 -13.07
CA GLY A 298 -19.51 -9.46 -12.49
C GLY A 298 -19.74 -10.87 -11.95
N LEU A 299 -18.67 -11.63 -11.71
CA LEU A 299 -18.74 -12.98 -11.13
C LEU A 299 -19.07 -12.97 -9.64
N ALA A 300 -18.74 -11.88 -8.93
CA ALA A 300 -19.08 -11.66 -7.54
C ALA A 300 -19.10 -10.16 -7.22
N ARG A 301 -19.80 -9.76 -6.16
CA ARG A 301 -19.76 -8.39 -5.64
C ARG A 301 -18.50 -8.12 -4.81
N GLN A 302 -17.96 -9.16 -4.20
CA GLN A 302 -16.68 -9.16 -3.48
C GLN A 302 -15.97 -10.47 -3.72
N CYS A 303 -14.64 -10.41 -3.74
CA CYS A 303 -13.80 -11.58 -3.94
C CYS A 303 -12.53 -11.45 -3.11
N GLN A 304 -12.30 -12.44 -2.27
CA GLN A 304 -11.03 -12.68 -1.60
C GLN A 304 -10.38 -13.89 -2.24
N ILE A 305 -9.09 -13.81 -2.52
CA ILE A 305 -8.27 -14.94 -2.95
C ILE A 305 -7.12 -15.14 -1.96
N GLN A 306 -6.87 -16.40 -1.60
CA GLN A 306 -5.65 -16.82 -0.94
C GLN A 306 -4.78 -17.59 -1.90
N VAL A 307 -3.49 -17.25 -1.98
CA VAL A 307 -2.45 -18.03 -2.65
C VAL A 307 -1.36 -18.38 -1.64
N ALA A 308 -0.80 -19.57 -1.76
CA ALA A 308 0.26 -20.03 -0.87
C ALA A 308 1.36 -20.75 -1.65
N TYR A 309 2.61 -20.56 -1.22
CA TYR A 309 3.79 -21.14 -1.84
C TYR A 309 4.62 -21.92 -0.84
N ALA A 310 5.23 -23.02 -1.29
CA ALA A 310 6.32 -23.68 -0.59
C ALA A 310 7.66 -23.22 -1.19
N ILE A 311 8.69 -23.14 -0.38
CA ILE A 311 10.04 -22.80 -0.85
C ILE A 311 10.52 -23.82 -1.88
N GLY A 312 11.07 -23.34 -2.99
CA GLY A 312 11.59 -24.19 -4.07
C GLY A 312 10.52 -24.73 -5.03
N GLU A 313 9.22 -24.51 -4.77
CA GLU A 313 8.13 -24.93 -5.66
C GLU A 313 7.65 -23.76 -6.50
N ALA A 314 7.46 -23.98 -7.81
CA ALA A 314 6.96 -22.95 -8.73
C ALA A 314 5.44 -22.81 -8.67
N GLN A 315 4.72 -23.92 -8.65
CA GLN A 315 3.26 -23.88 -8.58
C GLN A 315 2.78 -23.50 -7.17
N PRO A 316 1.81 -22.62 -7.03
CA PRO A 316 1.20 -22.38 -5.71
C PRO A 316 0.56 -23.68 -5.20
N MET A 317 0.82 -23.99 -3.93
CA MET A 317 0.23 -25.15 -3.28
C MET A 317 -1.23 -24.95 -2.89
N ASN A 318 -1.71 -23.71 -2.86
CA ASN A 318 -3.10 -23.35 -2.59
C ASN A 318 -3.52 -22.13 -3.42
N VAL A 319 -4.69 -22.23 -4.05
CA VAL A 319 -5.41 -21.12 -4.68
C VAL A 319 -6.87 -21.28 -4.30
N THR A 320 -7.37 -20.47 -3.38
CA THR A 320 -8.75 -20.55 -2.87
C THR A 320 -9.46 -19.22 -3.04
N ILE A 321 -10.71 -19.26 -3.49
CA ILE A 321 -11.58 -18.11 -3.67
C ILE A 321 -12.68 -18.13 -2.60
N TYR A 322 -12.96 -16.94 -2.06
CA TYR A 322 -14.05 -16.69 -1.12
C TYR A 322 -14.87 -15.48 -1.60
N THR A 323 -16.11 -15.71 -2.03
CA THR A 323 -17.01 -14.63 -2.49
C THR A 323 -18.03 -14.22 -1.42
N GLU A 324 -18.01 -14.88 -0.26
CA GLU A 324 -18.94 -14.63 0.85
C GLU A 324 -20.42 -14.71 0.42
N GLY A 325 -20.72 -15.65 -0.45
CA GLY A 325 -22.08 -15.85 -0.98
C GLY A 325 -22.53 -14.82 -2.03
N THR A 326 -21.63 -13.97 -2.51
CA THR A 326 -21.95 -12.98 -3.57
C THR A 326 -21.65 -13.48 -4.98
N GLY A 327 -21.08 -14.68 -5.11
CA GLY A 327 -20.75 -15.30 -6.39
C GLY A 327 -22.00 -15.67 -7.19
N VAL A 328 -21.96 -15.45 -8.52
CA VAL A 328 -23.00 -15.88 -9.45
C VAL A 328 -22.81 -17.33 -9.93
N ILE A 329 -21.63 -17.87 -9.69
CA ILE A 329 -21.27 -19.29 -9.84
C ILE A 329 -20.53 -19.74 -8.57
N PRO A 330 -20.41 -21.05 -8.29
CA PRO A 330 -19.69 -21.55 -7.12
C PRO A 330 -18.23 -21.09 -7.06
N ASP A 331 -17.72 -20.85 -5.84
CA ASP A 331 -16.34 -20.40 -5.60
C ASP A 331 -15.29 -21.35 -6.20
N GLU A 332 -15.55 -22.67 -6.18
CA GLU A 332 -14.68 -23.68 -6.78
C GLU A 332 -14.58 -23.52 -8.30
N GLN A 333 -15.68 -23.17 -8.97
CA GLN A 333 -15.66 -22.90 -10.42
C GLN A 333 -14.89 -21.62 -10.74
N ILE A 334 -15.01 -20.59 -9.90
CA ILE A 334 -14.20 -19.38 -10.05
C ILE A 334 -12.70 -19.72 -9.87
N ALA A 335 -12.37 -20.56 -8.89
CA ALA A 335 -10.98 -20.99 -8.66
C ALA A 335 -10.39 -21.74 -9.88
N GLU A 336 -11.18 -22.60 -10.54
CA GLU A 336 -10.75 -23.27 -11.77
C GLU A 336 -10.55 -22.29 -12.94
N LEU A 337 -11.40 -21.27 -13.07
CA LEU A 337 -11.18 -20.19 -14.04
C LEU A 337 -9.88 -19.43 -13.77
N VAL A 338 -9.57 -19.17 -12.50
CA VAL A 338 -8.32 -18.51 -12.11
C VAL A 338 -7.12 -19.32 -12.53
N LYS A 339 -7.10 -20.62 -12.20
CA LYS A 339 -6.01 -21.53 -12.59
C LYS A 339 -5.82 -21.62 -14.10
N ALA A 340 -6.90 -21.54 -14.86
CA ALA A 340 -6.87 -21.63 -16.33
C ALA A 340 -6.37 -20.35 -17.01
N HIS A 341 -6.55 -19.17 -16.38
CA HIS A 341 -6.35 -17.89 -17.06
C HIS A 341 -5.26 -16.99 -16.44
N PHE A 342 -4.70 -17.37 -15.30
CA PHE A 342 -3.63 -16.62 -14.64
C PHE A 342 -2.46 -17.54 -14.31
N ASP A 343 -1.27 -17.14 -14.72
CA ASP A 343 -0.04 -17.84 -14.33
C ASP A 343 0.44 -17.30 -12.99
N LEU A 344 0.23 -18.06 -11.92
CA LEU A 344 0.59 -17.69 -10.55
C LEU A 344 1.94 -18.25 -10.10
N ARG A 345 2.75 -18.80 -11.02
CA ARG A 345 4.15 -19.12 -10.75
C ARG A 345 4.95 -17.83 -10.55
N PRO A 346 5.99 -17.78 -9.71
CA PRO A 346 6.72 -16.53 -9.42
C PRO A 346 7.19 -15.79 -10.69
N LYS A 347 7.84 -16.47 -11.64
CA LYS A 347 8.25 -15.86 -12.92
C LYS A 347 7.08 -15.55 -13.85
N GLY A 348 6.03 -16.36 -13.81
CA GLY A 348 4.78 -16.11 -14.55
C GLY A 348 4.13 -14.80 -14.12
N ILE A 349 4.08 -14.52 -12.82
CA ILE A 349 3.58 -13.26 -12.26
C ILE A 349 4.42 -12.07 -12.75
N ILE A 350 5.74 -12.17 -12.67
CA ILE A 350 6.66 -11.11 -13.12
C ILE A 350 6.40 -10.76 -14.58
N GLN A 351 6.24 -11.76 -15.45
CA GLN A 351 5.94 -11.54 -16.87
C GLN A 351 4.53 -10.99 -17.09
N MET A 352 3.52 -11.59 -16.44
CA MET A 352 2.11 -11.21 -16.59
C MET A 352 1.87 -9.75 -16.19
N LEU A 353 2.54 -9.29 -15.13
CA LEU A 353 2.38 -7.93 -14.58
C LEU A 353 3.51 -6.98 -14.97
N ASP A 354 4.50 -7.43 -15.75
CA ASP A 354 5.64 -6.61 -16.20
C ASP A 354 6.34 -5.88 -15.04
N LEU A 355 6.81 -6.67 -14.05
CA LEU A 355 7.27 -6.15 -12.77
C LEU A 355 8.78 -5.76 -12.75
N LEU A 356 9.56 -6.05 -13.78
CA LEU A 356 10.99 -5.69 -13.83
C LEU A 356 11.21 -4.24 -14.30
N ARG A 357 10.52 -3.32 -13.67
CA ARG A 357 10.56 -1.88 -13.98
C ARG A 357 10.69 -1.04 -12.70
N PRO A 358 11.24 0.18 -12.78
CA PRO A 358 11.34 1.09 -11.63
C PRO A 358 9.99 1.79 -11.35
N ILE A 359 9.04 1.08 -10.77
CA ILE A 359 7.65 1.50 -10.53
C ILE A 359 7.27 1.52 -9.05
N TYR A 360 8.20 1.19 -8.16
CA TYR A 360 7.89 0.80 -6.78
C TYR A 360 7.83 1.99 -5.81
N GLU A 361 8.63 3.03 -5.99
CA GLU A 361 8.60 4.21 -5.11
C GLU A 361 7.19 4.83 -5.02
N LYS A 362 6.45 4.87 -6.14
CA LYS A 362 5.07 5.39 -6.16
C LYS A 362 4.10 4.56 -5.31
N THR A 363 4.36 3.27 -5.14
CA THR A 363 3.48 2.38 -4.36
C THR A 363 3.59 2.61 -2.86
N ALA A 364 4.70 3.16 -2.40
CA ALA A 364 5.10 3.18 -1.00
C ALA A 364 4.31 4.17 -0.11
N ALA A 365 3.40 4.94 -0.68
CA ALA A 365 2.47 5.81 0.05
C ALA A 365 1.10 5.77 -0.61
N TYR A 366 0.04 5.95 0.18
CA TYR A 366 -1.37 6.00 -0.26
C TYR A 366 -1.93 4.67 -0.77
N GLY A 367 -1.38 3.54 -0.31
CA GLY A 367 -1.80 2.18 -0.64
C GLY A 367 -1.22 1.66 -1.96
N HIS A 368 -1.00 0.35 -2.01
CA HIS A 368 -0.52 -0.34 -3.20
C HIS A 368 -1.64 -0.69 -4.17
N PHE A 369 -2.89 -0.66 -3.72
CA PHE A 369 -4.09 -1.10 -4.46
C PHE A 369 -5.14 0.02 -4.55
N GLY A 370 -6.01 -0.08 -5.57
CA GLY A 370 -7.06 0.90 -5.80
C GLY A 370 -6.57 2.21 -6.40
N ARG A 371 -5.50 2.17 -7.16
CA ARG A 371 -4.90 3.32 -7.85
C ARG A 371 -4.69 2.98 -9.32
N GLU A 372 -5.11 3.89 -10.18
CA GLU A 372 -5.15 3.66 -11.63
C GLU A 372 -3.99 4.31 -12.38
N GLU A 373 -2.82 4.47 -11.74
CA GLU A 373 -1.60 4.84 -12.44
C GLU A 373 -1.24 3.78 -13.49
N PRO A 374 -0.85 4.18 -14.70
CA PRO A 374 -0.59 3.24 -15.81
C PRO A 374 0.46 2.17 -15.50
N GLU A 375 1.38 2.47 -14.60
CA GLU A 375 2.43 1.56 -14.17
C GLU A 375 1.91 0.42 -13.27
N PHE A 376 0.75 0.60 -12.62
CA PHE A 376 0.17 -0.36 -11.67
C PHE A 376 -0.65 -1.41 -12.43
N THR A 377 0.06 -2.32 -13.10
CA THR A 377 -0.53 -3.33 -14.00
C THR A 377 -1.49 -4.29 -13.30
N TRP A 378 -1.33 -4.49 -11.98
CA TRP A 378 -2.24 -5.32 -11.17
C TRP A 378 -3.62 -4.70 -10.95
N GLU A 379 -3.81 -3.44 -11.35
CA GLU A 379 -5.11 -2.77 -11.33
C GLU A 379 -5.87 -2.88 -12.66
N ARG A 380 -5.29 -3.48 -13.70
CA ARG A 380 -5.96 -3.71 -15.00
C ARG A 380 -7.14 -4.68 -14.85
N THR A 381 -8.19 -4.45 -15.64
CA THR A 381 -9.38 -5.30 -15.71
C THR A 381 -9.50 -5.98 -17.08
N ASP A 382 -8.40 -6.16 -17.76
CA ASP A 382 -8.29 -6.71 -19.12
C ASP A 382 -8.70 -8.18 -19.26
N LYS A 383 -8.76 -8.93 -18.16
CA LYS A 383 -9.24 -10.31 -18.09
C LYS A 383 -10.75 -10.42 -17.81
N ALA A 384 -11.44 -9.34 -17.47
CA ALA A 384 -12.82 -9.38 -17.02
C ALA A 384 -13.78 -9.98 -18.05
N GLN A 385 -13.68 -9.55 -19.32
CA GLN A 385 -14.55 -10.09 -20.38
C GLN A 385 -14.25 -11.56 -20.67
N LEU A 386 -12.97 -11.96 -20.66
CA LEU A 386 -12.56 -13.34 -20.82
C LEU A 386 -13.15 -14.24 -19.72
N LEU A 387 -13.05 -13.82 -18.47
CA LEU A 387 -13.59 -14.56 -17.33
C LEU A 387 -15.13 -14.67 -17.40
N ARG A 388 -15.79 -13.58 -17.76
CA ARG A 388 -17.24 -13.55 -17.94
C ARG A 388 -17.71 -14.56 -18.99
N ALA A 389 -17.04 -14.56 -20.15
CA ALA A 389 -17.35 -15.50 -21.24
C ALA A 389 -17.06 -16.96 -20.84
N ALA A 390 -15.92 -17.21 -20.19
CA ALA A 390 -15.53 -18.54 -19.72
C ALA A 390 -16.47 -19.09 -18.64
N ALA A 391 -17.11 -18.21 -17.86
CA ALA A 391 -18.15 -18.56 -16.89
C ALA A 391 -19.53 -18.81 -17.53
N GLY A 392 -19.69 -18.64 -18.84
CA GLY A 392 -20.95 -18.83 -19.53
C GLY A 392 -21.97 -17.70 -19.30
N LEU A 393 -21.56 -16.56 -18.79
CA LEU A 393 -22.44 -15.42 -18.59
C LEU A 393 -22.60 -14.66 -19.93
N LYS A 394 -23.84 -14.50 -20.36
CA LYS A 394 -24.17 -13.68 -21.54
C LYS A 394 -23.77 -12.21 -21.29
N GLY A 395 -23.27 -11.55 -22.32
CA GLY A 395 -22.84 -10.16 -22.30
C GLY A 395 -23.94 -9.15 -22.00
#